data_7635a84151b56e8cbc343aac533f5d3b
#
_entry.id   7635a84151b56e8cbc343aac533f5d3b
#
_cell.length_a   1.000
_cell.length_b   1.000
_cell.length_c   1.000
_cell.angle_alpha   90.00
_cell.angle_beta   90.00
_cell.angle_gamma   90.00
#
_symmetry.space_group_name_H-M   'P 1'
#
loop_
_entity.id
_entity.type
_entity.pdbx_description
1 polymer ?
#
loop_
_entity_poly.entity_id
_entity_poly.type
_entity_poly.pdbx_seq_one_letter_code
_entity_poly.pdbx_strand_id
1 'polypeptide(L)'
;MAPQFKAHPKHPAIDYLVRLHADIGGRIKANRQEHERLAEDMKHVEAVIRMFDPAYNVAAIVQRRRISGNPYFKRGTLFRDALTVLRTAERPMTPREIVLAMLAAKGVKDASPARLRSLCGGLNNSLRNNEGKAVECVGEGSPMRWRLI
;
A
#
# COMPACT_ATOMS: atom_id res chain seq x y z
N MET A 1 0.42 -16.65 32.10
CA MET A 1 1.06 -17.96 31.81
C MET A 1 1.38 -17.99 30.31
N ALA A 2 2.66 -17.91 29.96
CA ALA A 2 3.07 -17.97 28.56
C ALA A 2 2.92 -19.41 28.05
N PRO A 3 2.36 -19.65 26.85
CA PRO A 3 2.27 -20.98 26.28
C PRO A 3 3.66 -21.54 26.02
N GLN A 4 3.99 -22.65 26.67
CA GLN A 4 5.24 -23.37 26.42
C GLN A 4 5.09 -24.14 25.09
N PHE A 5 5.72 -23.65 24.03
CA PHE A 5 5.86 -24.37 22.79
C PHE A 5 6.84 -25.51 22.98
N LYS A 6 6.35 -26.78 23.00
CA LYS A 6 7.21 -27.95 22.94
C LYS A 6 7.85 -28.02 21.56
N ALA A 7 9.16 -27.84 21.49
CA ALA A 7 9.92 -28.00 20.26
C ALA A 7 9.73 -29.40 19.69
N HIS A 8 9.39 -29.52 18.41
CA HIS A 8 9.25 -30.81 17.71
C HIS A 8 10.65 -31.23 17.22
N PRO A 9 11.26 -32.27 17.80
CA PRO A 9 12.69 -32.59 17.56
C PRO A 9 12.99 -33.12 16.15
N LYS A 10 12.02 -33.25 15.26
CA LYS A 10 12.20 -33.96 13.98
C LYS A 10 12.06 -33.12 12.71
N HIS A 11 11.55 -31.88 12.78
CA HIS A 11 11.38 -31.04 11.59
C HIS A 11 11.47 -29.54 11.90
N PRO A 12 12.60 -28.88 11.60
CA PRO A 12 12.74 -27.41 11.78
C PRO A 12 11.66 -26.57 11.09
N ALA A 13 11.13 -27.09 9.97
CA ALA A 13 10.03 -26.45 9.26
C ALA A 13 8.72 -26.43 10.07
N ILE A 14 8.46 -27.44 10.89
CA ILE A 14 7.26 -27.49 11.74
C ILE A 14 7.34 -26.42 12.83
N ASP A 15 8.49 -26.25 13.46
CA ASP A 15 8.70 -25.21 14.47
C ASP A 15 8.49 -23.80 13.90
N TYR A 16 8.99 -23.56 12.70
CA TYR A 16 8.74 -22.30 11.98
C TYR A 16 7.25 -22.08 11.69
N LEU A 17 6.56 -23.10 11.17
CA LEU A 17 5.14 -23.01 10.85
C LEU A 17 4.26 -22.82 12.09
N VAL A 18 4.61 -23.45 13.21
CA VAL A 18 3.92 -23.27 14.50
C VAL A 18 4.07 -21.84 15.00
N ARG A 19 5.29 -21.27 14.92
CA ARG A 19 5.51 -19.86 15.28
C ARG A 19 4.74 -18.91 14.37
N LEU A 20 4.79 -19.15 13.06
CA LEU A 20 4.05 -18.34 12.09
C LEU A 20 2.53 -18.43 12.32
N HIS A 21 2.01 -19.63 12.61
CA HIS A 21 0.60 -19.81 12.95
C HIS A 21 0.22 -19.04 14.22
N ALA A 22 1.05 -19.09 15.25
CA ALA A 22 0.81 -18.35 16.49
C ALA A 22 0.85 -16.83 16.28
N ASP A 23 1.79 -16.34 15.46
CA ASP A 23 1.87 -14.90 15.11
C ASP A 23 0.63 -14.45 14.33
N ILE A 24 0.22 -15.22 13.32
CA ILE A 24 -1.00 -14.93 12.55
C ILE A 24 -2.22 -14.95 13.48
N GLY A 25 -2.34 -15.94 14.37
CA GLY A 25 -3.42 -16.03 15.35
C GLY A 25 -3.47 -14.83 16.28
N GLY A 26 -2.31 -14.38 16.76
CA GLY A 26 -2.17 -13.17 17.57
C GLY A 26 -2.65 -11.91 16.83
N ARG A 27 -2.26 -11.75 15.56
CA ARG A 27 -2.69 -10.63 14.71
C ARG A 27 -4.19 -10.66 14.44
N ILE A 28 -4.77 -11.84 14.21
CA ILE A 28 -6.23 -11.99 14.04
C ILE A 28 -6.96 -11.56 15.32
N LYS A 29 -6.47 -11.98 16.49
CA LYS A 29 -7.06 -11.61 17.79
C LYS A 29 -6.98 -10.10 18.02
N ALA A 30 -5.83 -9.49 17.77
CA ALA A 30 -5.64 -8.05 17.91
C ALA A 30 -6.55 -7.25 16.95
N ASN A 31 -6.69 -7.69 15.70
CA ASN A 31 -7.60 -7.07 14.74
C ASN A 31 -9.08 -7.16 15.16
N ARG A 32 -9.49 -8.27 15.78
CA ARG A 32 -10.86 -8.42 16.30
C ARG A 32 -11.12 -7.45 17.45
N GLN A 33 -10.20 -7.34 18.39
CA GLN A 33 -10.30 -6.40 19.52
C GLN A 33 -10.35 -4.95 19.02
N GLU A 34 -9.53 -4.59 18.05
CA GLU A 34 -9.56 -3.24 17.46
C GLU A 34 -10.88 -3.01 16.70
N HIS A 35 -11.39 -4.02 16.00
CA HIS A 35 -12.70 -3.93 15.36
C HIS A 35 -13.83 -3.68 16.36
N GLU A 36 -13.87 -4.44 17.48
CA GLU A 36 -14.87 -4.27 18.54
C GLU A 36 -14.82 -2.87 19.14
N ARG A 37 -13.61 -2.37 19.43
CA ARG A 37 -13.41 -1.00 19.94
C ARG A 37 -13.92 0.05 18.96
N LEU A 38 -13.54 -0.05 17.67
CA LEU A 38 -13.98 0.91 16.65
C LEU A 38 -15.49 0.86 16.43
N ALA A 39 -16.10 -0.33 16.54
CA ALA A 39 -17.55 -0.47 16.47
C ALA A 39 -18.26 0.22 17.64
N GLU A 40 -17.70 0.17 18.84
CA GLU A 40 -18.23 0.88 20.02
C GLU A 40 -18.05 2.38 19.87
N ASP A 41 -16.87 2.86 19.46
CA ASP A 41 -16.62 4.26 19.17
C ASP A 41 -17.63 4.81 18.13
N MET A 42 -17.95 4.01 17.10
CA MET A 42 -18.92 4.39 16.08
C MET A 42 -20.33 4.54 16.66
N LYS A 43 -20.78 3.64 17.56
CA LYS A 43 -22.08 3.78 18.25
C LYS A 43 -22.16 5.07 19.06
N HIS A 44 -21.08 5.44 19.76
CA HIS A 44 -21.03 6.68 20.53
C HIS A 44 -21.19 7.90 19.61
N VAL A 45 -20.46 7.93 18.47
CA VAL A 45 -20.59 9.01 17.48
C VAL A 45 -22.00 9.08 16.90
N GLU A 46 -22.59 7.93 16.57
CA GLU A 46 -24.00 7.86 16.08
C GLU A 46 -25.00 8.39 17.13
N ALA A 47 -24.80 8.05 18.40
CA ALA A 47 -25.65 8.57 19.48
C ALA A 47 -25.55 10.10 19.57
N VAL A 48 -24.37 10.67 19.47
CA VAL A 48 -24.16 12.12 19.48
C VAL A 48 -24.83 12.78 18.27
N ILE A 49 -24.72 12.20 17.07
CA ILE A 49 -25.40 12.73 15.87
C ILE A 49 -26.92 12.80 16.10
N ARG A 50 -27.53 11.74 16.66
CA ARG A 50 -28.97 11.70 16.94
C ARG A 50 -29.40 12.67 18.05
N MET A 51 -28.49 13.07 18.93
CA MET A 51 -28.77 14.12 19.91
C MET A 51 -28.90 15.50 19.25
N PHE A 52 -28.14 15.78 18.20
CA PHE A 52 -28.22 17.04 17.46
C PHE A 52 -29.33 17.04 16.40
N ASP A 53 -29.52 15.91 15.73
CA ASP A 53 -30.58 15.74 14.72
C ASP A 53 -31.17 14.31 14.82
N PRO A 54 -32.30 14.16 15.54
CA PRO A 54 -32.96 12.87 15.70
C PRO A 54 -33.46 12.23 14.41
N ALA A 55 -33.70 13.03 13.36
CA ALA A 55 -34.18 12.58 12.06
C ALA A 55 -33.04 12.21 11.08
N TYR A 56 -31.79 12.46 11.47
CA TYR A 56 -30.64 12.21 10.60
C TYR A 56 -30.46 10.72 10.29
N ASN A 57 -30.37 10.40 9.01
CA ASN A 57 -30.14 9.03 8.56
C ASN A 57 -28.66 8.64 8.65
N VAL A 58 -28.24 8.10 9.80
CA VAL A 58 -26.87 7.68 10.05
C VAL A 58 -26.41 6.57 9.08
N ALA A 59 -27.34 5.72 8.62
CA ALA A 59 -27.02 4.65 7.67
C ALA A 59 -26.64 5.15 6.27
N ALA A 60 -26.99 6.40 5.95
CA ALA A 60 -26.60 7.03 4.68
C ALA A 60 -25.15 7.58 4.69
N ILE A 61 -24.46 7.55 5.84
CA ILE A 61 -23.09 8.03 5.93
C ILE A 61 -22.16 7.09 5.15
N VAL A 62 -21.58 7.58 4.06
CA VAL A 62 -20.59 6.82 3.29
C VAL A 62 -19.28 6.73 4.06
N GLN A 63 -18.87 5.51 4.37
CA GLN A 63 -17.62 5.25 5.06
C GLN A 63 -16.41 5.69 4.23
N ARG A 64 -15.54 6.50 4.82
CA ARG A 64 -14.30 6.93 4.17
C ARG A 64 -13.30 5.78 4.12
N ARG A 65 -12.84 5.46 2.91
CA ARG A 65 -11.78 4.48 2.72
C ARG A 65 -10.49 4.99 3.37
N ARG A 66 -9.94 4.24 4.33
CA ARG A 66 -8.63 4.55 4.90
C ARG A 66 -7.56 4.35 3.83
N ILE A 67 -7.06 5.45 3.28
CA ILE A 67 -5.93 5.42 2.34
C ILE A 67 -4.68 5.24 3.21
N SER A 68 -4.15 4.03 3.28
CA SER A 68 -2.83 3.80 3.87
C SER A 68 -1.79 4.50 3.00
N GLY A 69 -1.06 5.45 3.57
CA GLY A 69 0.00 6.17 2.88
C GLY A 69 1.04 5.21 2.29
N ASN A 70 1.73 5.66 1.26
CA ASN A 70 2.84 4.92 0.70
C ASN A 70 4.03 4.98 1.68
N PRO A 71 4.56 3.84 2.18
CA PRO A 71 5.67 3.85 3.12
C PRO A 71 7.01 4.28 2.49
N TYR A 72 7.15 4.17 1.17
CA TYR A 72 8.41 4.44 0.46
C TYR A 72 8.50 5.86 -0.10
N PHE A 73 7.34 6.48 -0.42
CA PHE A 73 7.28 7.78 -1.06
C PHE A 73 6.32 8.70 -0.32
N LYS A 74 6.76 9.91 -0.01
CA LYS A 74 5.88 10.96 0.52
C LYS A 74 4.82 11.31 -0.52
N ARG A 75 3.65 11.74 -0.06
CA ARG A 75 2.58 12.18 -0.96
C ARG A 75 3.08 13.28 -1.89
N GLY A 76 2.86 13.13 -3.20
CA GLY A 76 3.28 14.08 -4.22
C GLY A 76 4.72 13.96 -4.73
N THR A 77 5.58 13.09 -4.13
CA THR A 77 6.98 12.98 -4.57
C THR A 77 7.20 11.91 -5.64
N LEU A 78 6.25 10.98 -5.84
CA LEU A 78 6.42 9.83 -6.72
C LEU A 78 6.81 10.22 -8.16
N PHE A 79 6.14 11.21 -8.73
CA PHE A 79 6.42 11.67 -10.09
C PHE A 79 7.79 12.36 -10.17
N ARG A 80 8.12 13.21 -9.20
CA ARG A 80 9.43 13.90 -9.15
C ARG A 80 10.59 12.91 -9.06
N ASP A 81 10.44 11.89 -8.21
CA ASP A 81 11.45 10.84 -8.05
C ASP A 81 11.59 10.03 -9.36
N ALA A 82 10.47 9.80 -10.07
CA ALA A 82 10.48 9.16 -11.39
C ALA A 82 11.21 9.99 -12.46
N LEU A 83 11.03 11.31 -12.48
CA LEU A 83 11.76 12.20 -13.38
C LEU A 83 13.27 12.12 -13.12
N THR A 84 13.70 11.98 -11.86
CA THR A 84 15.12 11.82 -11.51
C THR A 84 15.69 10.53 -12.11
N VAL A 85 14.95 9.43 -12.06
CA VAL A 85 15.36 8.17 -12.70
C VAL A 85 15.40 8.30 -14.22
N LEU A 86 14.38 8.92 -14.82
CA LEU A 86 14.35 9.10 -16.28
C LEU A 86 15.44 10.01 -16.81
N ARG A 87 15.97 10.96 -16.01
CA ARG A 87 17.10 11.82 -16.40
C ARG A 87 18.40 11.05 -16.59
N THR A 88 18.59 9.97 -15.86
CA THR A 88 19.78 9.12 -15.93
C THR A 88 19.58 7.90 -16.82
N ALA A 89 18.39 7.73 -17.36
CA ALA A 89 18.05 6.56 -18.18
C ALA A 89 18.53 6.75 -19.63
N GLU A 90 19.31 5.80 -20.14
CA GLU A 90 19.81 5.78 -21.52
C GLU A 90 18.75 5.35 -22.54
N ARG A 91 17.64 4.78 -22.07
CA ARG A 91 16.56 4.26 -22.91
C ARG A 91 15.18 4.50 -22.28
N PRO A 92 14.12 4.51 -23.12
CA PRO A 92 12.76 4.59 -22.59
C PRO A 92 12.44 3.44 -21.63
N MET A 93 11.84 3.74 -20.48
CA MET A 93 11.56 2.78 -19.40
C MET A 93 10.07 2.55 -19.21
N THR A 94 9.72 1.33 -18.84
CA THR A 94 8.35 1.01 -18.38
C THR A 94 8.10 1.55 -16.99
N PRO A 95 6.82 1.79 -16.58
CA PRO A 95 6.50 2.21 -15.21
C PRO A 95 7.06 1.26 -14.14
N ARG A 96 7.14 -0.04 -14.45
CA ARG A 96 7.72 -1.04 -13.53
C ARG A 96 9.23 -0.88 -13.37
N GLU A 97 9.95 -0.67 -14.47
CA GLU A 97 11.41 -0.42 -14.44
C GLU A 97 11.72 0.85 -13.66
N ILE A 98 10.94 1.92 -13.87
CA ILE A 98 11.11 3.18 -13.12
C ILE A 98 10.88 2.96 -11.63
N VAL A 99 9.77 2.30 -11.24
CA VAL A 99 9.47 2.01 -9.82
C VAL A 99 10.57 1.19 -9.18
N LEU A 100 11.07 0.16 -9.85
CA LEU A 100 12.16 -0.68 -9.33
C LEU A 100 13.45 0.12 -9.14
N ALA A 101 13.81 0.99 -10.10
CA ALA A 101 14.97 1.87 -9.98
C ALA A 101 14.82 2.86 -8.81
N MET A 102 13.63 3.44 -8.65
CA MET A 102 13.31 4.33 -7.53
C MET A 102 13.43 3.63 -6.16
N LEU A 103 12.94 2.41 -6.05
CA LEU A 103 13.03 1.60 -4.83
C LEU A 103 14.47 1.21 -4.53
N ALA A 104 15.23 0.81 -5.56
CA ALA A 104 16.65 0.50 -5.44
C ALA A 104 17.45 1.72 -4.94
N ALA A 105 17.19 2.92 -5.47
CA ALA A 105 17.80 4.17 -5.02
C ALA A 105 17.51 4.49 -3.54
N LYS A 106 16.39 3.98 -3.00
CA LYS A 106 16.03 4.09 -1.57
C LYS A 106 16.49 2.90 -0.71
N GLY A 107 17.25 1.96 -1.29
CA GLY A 107 17.72 0.77 -0.59
C GLY A 107 16.64 -0.30 -0.30
N VAL A 108 15.46 -0.19 -0.92
CA VAL A 108 14.36 -1.14 -0.74
C VAL A 108 14.54 -2.30 -1.72
N LYS A 109 14.94 -3.47 -1.22
CA LYS A 109 15.15 -4.68 -2.03
C LYS A 109 13.88 -5.53 -2.19
N ASP A 110 13.03 -5.56 -1.16
CA ASP A 110 11.89 -6.49 -1.06
C ASP A 110 10.56 -5.74 -0.91
N ALA A 111 10.08 -5.14 -1.97
CA ALA A 111 8.73 -4.60 -2.00
C ALA A 111 7.70 -5.68 -2.35
N SER A 112 6.63 -5.80 -1.57
CA SER A 112 5.59 -6.81 -1.84
C SER A 112 4.96 -6.62 -3.24
N PRO A 113 4.55 -7.71 -3.93
CA PRO A 113 3.93 -7.62 -5.26
C PRO A 113 2.70 -6.72 -5.32
N ALA A 114 1.89 -6.71 -4.25
CA ALA A 114 0.72 -5.83 -4.15
C ALA A 114 1.12 -4.35 -4.10
N ARG A 115 2.18 -4.03 -3.37
CA ARG A 115 2.71 -2.66 -3.27
C ARG A 115 3.34 -2.20 -4.58
N LEU A 116 4.10 -3.07 -5.25
CA LEU A 116 4.66 -2.78 -6.58
C LEU A 116 3.55 -2.46 -7.59
N ARG A 117 2.47 -3.27 -7.64
CA ARG A 117 1.32 -2.99 -8.52
C ARG A 117 0.69 -1.63 -8.23
N SER A 118 0.49 -1.30 -6.96
CA SER A 118 -0.07 0.00 -6.55
C SER A 118 0.81 1.17 -6.97
N LEU A 119 2.13 1.05 -6.79
CA LEU A 119 3.10 2.07 -7.20
C LEU A 119 3.13 2.25 -8.71
N CYS A 120 3.18 1.16 -9.47
CA CYS A 120 3.16 1.20 -10.93
C CYS A 120 1.86 1.85 -11.45
N GLY A 121 0.70 1.53 -10.88
CA GLY A 121 -0.57 2.17 -11.23
C GLY A 121 -0.58 3.66 -10.95
N GLY A 122 -0.15 4.07 -9.76
CA GLY A 122 -0.06 5.49 -9.40
C GLY A 122 0.93 6.26 -10.25
N LEU A 123 2.10 5.67 -10.54
CA LEU A 123 3.09 6.27 -11.42
C LEU A 123 2.58 6.39 -12.86
N ASN A 124 1.96 5.34 -13.40
CA ASN A 124 1.43 5.36 -14.76
C ASN A 124 0.39 6.47 -14.96
N ASN A 125 -0.51 6.66 -13.99
CA ASN A 125 -1.46 7.78 -14.02
C ASN A 125 -0.73 9.14 -14.00
N SER A 126 0.32 9.28 -13.18
CA SER A 126 1.09 10.51 -13.11
C SER A 126 1.86 10.79 -14.40
N LEU A 127 2.41 9.76 -15.05
CA LEU A 127 3.10 9.88 -16.34
C LEU A 127 2.13 10.33 -17.43
N ARG A 128 0.97 9.69 -17.55
CA ARG A 128 -0.09 10.08 -18.51
C ARG A 128 -0.57 11.52 -18.32
N ASN A 129 -0.78 11.95 -17.08
CA ASN A 129 -1.22 13.32 -16.79
C ASN A 129 -0.17 14.40 -17.13
N ASN A 130 1.09 13.99 -17.29
CA ASN A 130 2.21 14.86 -17.64
C ASN A 130 2.81 14.56 -19.03
N GLU A 131 2.12 13.75 -19.83
CA GLU A 131 2.49 13.47 -21.20
C GLU A 131 2.42 14.75 -22.05
N GLY A 132 3.41 14.96 -22.90
CA GLY A 132 3.56 16.17 -23.70
C GLY A 132 4.05 17.41 -22.93
N LYS A 133 4.26 17.31 -21.60
CA LYS A 133 4.78 18.40 -20.75
C LYS A 133 6.18 18.12 -20.24
N ALA A 134 6.38 17.00 -19.64
CA ALA A 134 7.65 16.61 -19.02
C ALA A 134 8.14 15.25 -19.48
N VAL A 135 7.22 14.41 -19.93
CA VAL A 135 7.49 13.05 -20.41
C VAL A 135 6.71 12.75 -21.67
N GLU A 136 7.21 11.84 -22.47
CA GLU A 136 6.50 11.32 -23.63
C GLU A 136 6.47 9.79 -23.62
N CYS A 137 5.40 9.23 -24.19
CA CYS A 137 5.27 7.81 -24.41
C CYS A 137 5.99 7.42 -25.73
N VAL A 138 6.79 6.38 -25.68
CA VAL A 138 7.56 5.88 -26.84
C VAL A 138 7.07 4.51 -27.23
N GLY A 139 6.63 4.37 -28.48
CA GLY A 139 6.15 3.13 -29.07
C GLY A 139 4.67 2.83 -28.75
N GLU A 140 4.05 2.00 -29.61
CA GLU A 140 2.64 1.59 -29.51
C GLU A 140 2.43 0.28 -28.72
N GLY A 141 3.45 -0.16 -27.98
CA GLY A 141 3.46 -1.46 -27.31
C GLY A 141 2.85 -1.45 -25.88
N SER A 142 2.49 -2.63 -25.41
CA SER A 142 2.17 -2.87 -23.98
C SER A 142 3.28 -3.76 -23.38
N PRO A 143 3.91 -3.35 -22.27
CA PRO A 143 3.70 -2.11 -21.49
C PRO A 143 4.28 -0.85 -22.16
N MET A 144 3.61 0.28 -21.99
CA MET A 144 4.07 1.59 -22.46
C MET A 144 5.45 1.93 -21.89
N ARG A 145 6.28 2.60 -22.69
CA ARG A 145 7.60 3.08 -22.30
C ARG A 145 7.62 4.60 -22.28
N TRP A 146 8.36 5.16 -21.36
CA TRP A 146 8.39 6.58 -21.09
C TRP A 146 9.82 7.12 -21.13
N ARG A 147 9.99 8.33 -21.67
CA ARG A 147 11.24 9.09 -21.60
C ARG A 147 10.93 10.55 -21.26
N LEU A 148 11.94 11.31 -20.89
CA LEU A 148 11.85 12.77 -20.77
C LEU A 148 11.77 13.40 -22.17
N ILE A 149 11.06 14.52 -22.26
CA ILE A 149 11.06 15.42 -23.39
C ILE A 149 12.32 16.27 -23.36
#